data_e2a0d823be95216afddf38a3839b87c1
#
_entry.id   e2a0d823be95216afddf38a3839b87c1
#
_cell.length_a   1.000
_cell.length_b   1.000
_cell.length_c   1.000
_cell.angle_alpha   90.00
_cell.angle_beta   90.00
_cell.angle_gamma   90.00
#
_symmetry.space_group_name_H-M   'P 1'
#
loop_
_entity.id
_entity.type
_entity.pdbx_description
1 polymer ?
#
loop_
_entity_poly.entity_id
_entity_poly.type
_entity_poly.pdbx_seq_one_letter_code
_entity_poly.pdbx_strand_id
1 'polypeptide(L)'
;MRVAPLLSDEESQELFEANLPLAGILPLRMELAFESGVPVEIKKARFRLRDSSGREWKLLSPKSAISRIMSANDVYAYNPHSRKQFEKEFTAYVIDLKSPLSDSDRHHRGFLFFQTPEKSPVESPRGLVLTVEKLPQPVTIQLTDN
;
A
#
# COMPACT_ATOMS: atom_id res chain seq x y z
N MET A 1 -14.79 1.20 -4.09
CA MET A 1 -13.35 1.17 -3.80
C MET A 1 -12.67 2.37 -4.44
N ARG A 2 -11.91 3.10 -3.68
CA ARG A 2 -11.09 4.19 -4.18
C ARG A 2 -9.62 3.90 -3.90
N VAL A 3 -8.77 4.14 -4.89
CA VAL A 3 -7.32 3.89 -4.78
C VAL A 3 -6.57 5.06 -5.39
N ALA A 4 -5.58 5.58 -4.68
CA ALA A 4 -4.72 6.64 -5.18
C ALA A 4 -3.26 6.34 -4.84
N PRO A 5 -2.35 6.39 -5.83
CA PRO A 5 -0.93 6.19 -5.56
C PRO A 5 -0.31 7.46 -4.99
N LEU A 6 0.60 7.30 -4.04
CA LEU A 6 1.43 8.39 -3.51
C LEU A 6 2.75 8.40 -4.30
N LEU A 7 2.86 9.31 -5.25
CA LEU A 7 3.96 9.30 -6.22
C LEU A 7 5.12 10.24 -5.87
N SER A 8 4.92 11.23 -5.00
CA SER A 8 5.98 12.21 -4.73
C SER A 8 6.74 11.92 -3.44
N ASP A 9 8.01 12.30 -3.44
CA ASP A 9 8.87 12.19 -2.26
C ASP A 9 8.34 13.06 -1.12
N GLU A 10 7.82 14.24 -1.45
CA GLU A 10 7.29 15.19 -0.48
C GLU A 10 6.09 14.62 0.25
N GLU A 11 5.15 14.04 -0.47
CA GLU A 11 3.97 13.42 0.15
C GLU A 11 4.37 12.26 1.07
N SER A 12 5.32 11.45 0.63
CA SER A 12 5.84 10.34 1.43
C SER A 12 6.51 10.84 2.70
N GLN A 13 7.37 11.85 2.59
CA GLN A 13 8.09 12.41 3.73
C GLN A 13 7.13 13.07 4.72
N GLU A 14 6.14 13.77 4.22
CA GLU A 14 5.15 14.45 5.06
C GLU A 14 4.28 13.46 5.84
N LEU A 15 3.85 12.39 5.20
CA LEU A 15 2.92 11.43 5.80
C LEU A 15 3.63 10.37 6.64
N PHE A 16 4.73 9.81 6.14
CA PHE A 16 5.42 8.69 6.79
C PHE A 16 6.73 9.08 7.47
N GLU A 17 7.15 10.32 7.33
CA GLU A 17 8.45 10.81 7.82
C GLU A 17 9.63 10.01 7.23
N ALA A 18 9.44 9.52 6.00
CA ALA A 18 10.44 8.72 5.27
C ALA A 18 10.21 8.81 3.77
N ASN A 19 11.27 8.61 3.00
CA ASN A 19 11.19 8.59 1.55
C ASN A 19 10.94 7.15 1.07
N LEU A 20 9.67 6.79 0.90
CA LEU A 20 9.27 5.46 0.43
C LEU A 20 9.63 5.23 -1.04
N PRO A 21 9.45 6.20 -1.96
CA PRO A 21 9.89 6.03 -3.34
C PRO A 21 11.36 5.66 -3.47
N LEU A 22 12.23 6.26 -2.66
CA LEU A 22 13.67 5.92 -2.64
C LEU A 22 13.89 4.46 -2.26
N ALA A 23 13.08 3.93 -1.37
CA ALA A 23 13.15 2.54 -0.95
C ALA A 23 12.57 1.56 -1.97
N GLY A 24 12.05 2.06 -3.10
CA GLY A 24 11.37 1.25 -4.10
C GLY A 24 9.98 0.82 -3.66
N ILE A 25 9.32 1.62 -2.83
CA ILE A 25 8.00 1.32 -2.31
C ILE A 25 7.00 2.38 -2.76
N LEU A 26 5.90 1.92 -3.31
CA LEU A 26 4.77 2.76 -3.69
C LEU A 26 3.61 2.54 -2.73
N PRO A 27 3.24 3.55 -1.92
CA PRO A 27 2.04 3.46 -1.13
C PRO A 27 0.80 3.67 -1.99
N LEU A 28 -0.18 2.81 -1.84
CA LEU A 28 -1.50 3.01 -2.43
C LEU A 28 -2.47 3.36 -1.31
N ARG A 29 -3.03 4.56 -1.38
CA ARG A 29 -4.10 4.96 -0.45
C ARG A 29 -5.37 4.24 -0.86
N MET A 30 -5.94 3.48 0.05
CA MET A 30 -7.10 2.63 -0.19
C MET A 30 -8.28 3.12 0.63
N GLU A 31 -9.45 3.12 0.02
CA GLU A 31 -10.70 3.33 0.72
C GLU A 31 -11.71 2.30 0.23
N LEU A 32 -12.15 1.44 1.15
CA LEU A 32 -13.16 0.42 0.91
C LEU A 32 -14.44 0.83 1.62
N ALA A 33 -15.54 0.82 0.91
CA ALA A 33 -16.84 1.20 1.46
C ALA A 33 -17.86 0.10 1.26
N PHE A 34 -18.63 -0.18 2.31
CA PHE A 34 -19.77 -1.08 2.24
C PHE A 34 -21.02 -0.27 1.85
N GLU A 35 -21.73 -0.69 0.83
CA GLU A 35 -22.93 0.00 0.37
C GLU A 35 -24.18 -0.57 1.04
N SER A 36 -24.49 -1.83 0.79
CA SER A 36 -25.64 -2.50 1.37
C SER A 36 -25.61 -3.99 1.06
N GLY A 37 -26.44 -4.76 1.76
CA GLY A 37 -26.65 -6.17 1.51
C GLY A 37 -25.89 -7.08 2.45
N VAL A 38 -25.37 -8.18 1.91
CA VAL A 38 -24.62 -9.17 2.67
C VAL A 38 -23.23 -8.65 3.00
N PRO A 39 -22.71 -8.85 4.22
CA PRO A 39 -21.33 -8.48 4.55
C PRO A 39 -20.33 -9.02 3.54
N VAL A 40 -19.33 -8.18 3.18
CA VAL A 40 -18.32 -8.53 2.17
C VAL A 40 -17.06 -8.98 2.88
N GLU A 41 -16.68 -10.24 2.65
CA GLU A 41 -15.43 -10.79 3.17
C GLU A 41 -14.28 -10.35 2.28
N ILE A 42 -13.29 -9.65 2.87
CA ILE A 42 -12.13 -9.13 2.13
C ILE A 42 -10.82 -9.82 2.52
N LYS A 43 -10.86 -10.69 3.50
CA LYS A 43 -9.67 -11.39 4.01
C LYS A 43 -8.95 -12.20 2.93
N LYS A 44 -9.69 -12.77 1.97
CA LYS A 44 -9.14 -13.58 0.88
C LYS A 44 -8.90 -12.79 -0.39
N ALA A 45 -9.18 -11.49 -0.39
CA ALA A 45 -8.95 -10.64 -1.56
C ALA A 45 -7.47 -10.64 -1.91
N ARG A 46 -7.18 -10.69 -3.20
CA ARG A 46 -5.81 -10.70 -3.71
C ARG A 46 -5.55 -9.46 -4.54
N PHE A 47 -4.62 -8.65 -4.08
CA PHE A 47 -4.27 -7.39 -4.73
C PHE A 47 -3.02 -7.59 -5.60
N ARG A 48 -3.14 -7.28 -6.89
CA ARG A 48 -2.06 -7.43 -7.85
C ARG A 48 -1.83 -6.11 -8.58
N LEU A 49 -0.58 -5.67 -8.62
CA LEU A 49 -0.19 -4.41 -9.27
C LEU A 49 0.78 -4.72 -10.40
N ARG A 50 0.48 -4.20 -11.60
CA ARG A 50 1.33 -4.37 -12.79
C ARG A 50 1.56 -3.04 -13.48
N ASP A 51 2.74 -2.87 -14.09
CA ASP A 51 3.06 -1.69 -14.88
C ASP A 51 2.81 -1.94 -16.38
N SER A 52 3.07 -0.89 -17.20
CA SER A 52 2.87 -0.97 -18.65
C SER A 52 3.74 -2.01 -19.34
N SER A 53 4.84 -2.42 -18.71
CA SER A 53 5.73 -3.48 -19.21
C SER A 53 5.25 -4.87 -18.84
N GLY A 54 4.13 -4.98 -18.12
CA GLY A 54 3.59 -6.24 -17.66
C GLY A 54 4.28 -6.81 -16.43
N ARG A 55 5.20 -6.06 -15.83
CA ARG A 55 5.91 -6.51 -14.64
C ARG A 55 5.03 -6.39 -13.41
N GLU A 56 5.07 -7.39 -12.56
CA GLU A 56 4.30 -7.42 -11.33
C GLU A 56 5.09 -6.81 -10.17
N TRP A 57 4.44 -5.88 -9.48
CA TRP A 57 4.98 -5.26 -8.28
C TRP A 57 4.53 -6.07 -7.06
N LYS A 58 5.44 -6.30 -6.14
CA LYS A 58 5.18 -7.18 -5.00
C LYS A 58 4.48 -6.44 -3.86
N LEU A 59 3.37 -7.01 -3.38
CA LEU A 59 2.74 -6.53 -2.14
C LEU A 59 3.61 -6.90 -0.95
N LEU A 60 3.98 -5.88 -0.16
CA LEU A 60 4.80 -6.08 1.03
C LEU A 60 3.95 -6.21 2.28
N SER A 61 4.37 -7.10 3.17
CA SER A 61 3.85 -7.09 4.54
C SER A 61 4.34 -5.83 5.26
N PRO A 62 3.63 -5.36 6.30
CA PRO A 62 4.10 -4.19 7.06
C PRO A 62 5.53 -4.35 7.56
N LYS A 63 5.89 -5.51 8.05
CA LYS A 63 7.24 -5.81 8.55
C LYS A 63 8.30 -5.68 7.46
N SER A 64 8.04 -6.23 6.28
CA SER A 64 8.96 -6.13 5.14
C SER A 64 9.10 -4.70 4.65
N ALA A 65 7.99 -3.96 4.60
CA ALA A 65 8.02 -2.56 4.21
C ALA A 65 8.86 -1.73 5.18
N ILE A 66 8.67 -1.91 6.48
CA ILE A 66 9.44 -1.20 7.50
C ILE A 66 10.95 -1.46 7.35
N SER A 67 11.34 -2.72 7.19
CA SER A 67 12.75 -3.08 6.98
C SER A 67 13.35 -2.39 5.77
N ARG A 68 12.63 -2.37 4.65
CA ARG A 68 13.09 -1.72 3.42
C ARG A 68 13.22 -0.21 3.59
N ILE A 69 12.24 0.42 4.22
CA ILE A 69 12.24 1.87 4.45
C ILE A 69 13.43 2.26 5.33
N MET A 70 13.63 1.57 6.42
CA MET A 70 14.72 1.88 7.33
C MET A 70 16.08 1.71 6.68
N SER A 71 16.26 0.64 5.91
CA SER A 71 17.49 0.38 5.18
C SER A 71 17.79 1.48 4.16
N ALA A 72 16.79 1.86 3.36
CA ALA A 72 16.97 2.84 2.29
C ALA A 72 17.16 4.26 2.81
N ASN A 73 16.53 4.61 3.92
CA ASN A 73 16.59 5.95 4.49
C ASN A 73 17.67 6.09 5.57
N ASP A 74 18.40 5.03 5.87
CA ASP A 74 19.50 5.02 6.83
C ASP A 74 19.07 5.50 8.22
N VAL A 75 17.85 5.17 8.63
CA VAL A 75 17.21 5.71 9.84
C VAL A 75 17.19 4.71 10.98
N TYR A 76 18.04 3.72 10.99
CA TYR A 76 17.89 2.69 11.98
C TYR A 76 19.04 2.63 12.94
N ALA A 77 18.85 1.87 13.94
CA ALA A 77 19.85 1.33 14.80
C ALA A 77 20.46 2.28 15.82
N TYR A 78 20.52 3.56 15.53
CA TYR A 78 21.11 4.51 16.49
C TYR A 78 20.17 4.82 17.65
N ASN A 79 18.86 4.67 17.43
CA ASN A 79 17.88 4.92 18.48
C ASN A 79 16.76 3.89 18.41
N PRO A 80 16.85 2.80 19.19
CA PRO A 80 15.81 1.75 19.21
C PRO A 80 14.43 2.27 19.58
N HIS A 81 14.35 3.32 20.39
CA HIS A 81 13.07 3.92 20.76
C HIS A 81 12.39 4.57 19.56
N SER A 82 13.13 5.34 18.77
CA SER A 82 12.62 5.96 17.55
C SER A 82 12.20 4.92 16.53
N ARG A 83 12.93 3.81 16.44
CA ARG A 83 12.57 2.71 15.57
C ARG A 83 11.22 2.10 15.95
N LYS A 84 11.02 1.82 17.24
CA LYS A 84 9.74 1.27 17.73
C LYS A 84 8.60 2.24 17.50
N GLN A 85 8.82 3.53 17.68
CA GLN A 85 7.82 4.55 17.42
C GLN A 85 7.44 4.59 15.95
N PHE A 86 8.43 4.54 15.06
CA PHE A 86 8.19 4.49 13.61
C PHE A 86 7.39 3.23 13.23
N GLU A 87 7.77 2.07 13.75
CA GLU A 87 7.05 0.82 13.46
C GLU A 87 5.60 0.90 13.88
N LYS A 88 5.33 1.44 15.05
CA LYS A 88 3.98 1.61 15.57
C LYS A 88 3.15 2.55 14.70
N GLU A 89 3.69 3.69 14.35
CA GLU A 89 3.02 4.69 13.52
C GLU A 89 2.77 4.17 12.11
N PHE A 90 3.77 3.53 11.51
CA PHE A 90 3.66 2.96 10.18
C PHE A 90 2.59 1.88 10.11
N THR A 91 2.58 0.98 11.09
CA THR A 91 1.60 -0.12 11.15
C THR A 91 0.18 0.43 11.24
N ALA A 92 -0.01 1.57 11.90
CA ALA A 92 -1.32 2.21 12.00
C ALA A 92 -1.85 2.73 10.65
N TYR A 93 -0.98 2.97 9.66
CA TYR A 93 -1.40 3.39 8.33
C TYR A 93 -1.86 2.22 7.44
N VAL A 94 -1.54 0.99 7.80
CA VAL A 94 -1.89 -0.17 6.98
C VAL A 94 -3.40 -0.44 7.05
N ILE A 95 -4.02 -0.61 5.89
CA ILE A 95 -5.46 -0.88 5.84
C ILE A 95 -5.80 -2.24 6.49
N ASP A 96 -6.91 -2.29 7.20
CA ASP A 96 -7.44 -3.54 7.75
C ASP A 96 -8.11 -4.35 6.63
N LEU A 97 -7.55 -5.52 6.35
CA LEU A 97 -8.11 -6.47 5.38
C LEU A 97 -8.63 -7.75 6.06
N LYS A 98 -8.60 -7.81 7.38
CA LYS A 98 -9.02 -9.00 8.14
C LYS A 98 -10.50 -8.98 8.49
N SER A 99 -11.01 -7.80 8.81
CA SER A 99 -12.42 -7.64 9.19
C SER A 99 -13.29 -7.46 7.95
N PRO A 100 -14.47 -8.10 7.88
CA PRO A 100 -15.35 -7.92 6.73
C PRO A 100 -15.98 -6.52 6.72
N LEU A 101 -16.36 -6.06 5.53
CA LEU A 101 -17.17 -4.86 5.37
C LEU A 101 -18.63 -5.24 5.68
N SER A 102 -19.28 -4.47 6.54
CA SER A 102 -20.64 -4.73 6.99
C SER A 102 -21.32 -3.45 7.48
N ASP A 103 -22.58 -3.55 7.90
CA ASP A 103 -23.30 -2.40 8.47
C ASP A 103 -22.63 -1.81 9.70
N SER A 104 -21.95 -2.64 10.50
CA SER A 104 -21.24 -2.20 11.70
C SER A 104 -19.83 -1.70 11.41
N ASP A 105 -19.28 -2.01 10.24
CA ASP A 105 -17.93 -1.64 9.83
C ASP A 105 -17.95 -1.29 8.34
N ARG A 106 -18.41 -0.08 8.04
CA ARG A 106 -18.75 0.32 6.68
C ARG A 106 -17.58 0.86 5.85
N HIS A 107 -16.51 1.28 6.51
CA HIS A 107 -15.36 1.87 5.83
C HIS A 107 -14.07 1.32 6.36
N HIS A 108 -13.21 0.86 5.44
CA HIS A 108 -11.82 0.56 5.74
C HIS A 108 -10.95 1.52 4.96
N ARG A 109 -10.07 2.23 5.64
CA ARG A 109 -9.14 3.20 5.05
C ARG A 109 -7.73 2.92 5.50
N GLY A 110 -6.79 3.15 4.62
CA GLY A 110 -5.38 2.97 4.93
C GLY A 110 -4.57 2.76 3.68
N PHE A 111 -3.40 2.17 3.84
CA PHE A 111 -2.45 1.99 2.75
C PHE A 111 -2.10 0.53 2.54
N LEU A 112 -1.82 0.19 1.27
CA LEU A 112 -1.07 -0.98 0.89
C LEU A 112 0.26 -0.51 0.31
N PHE A 113 1.30 -1.32 0.46
CA PHE A 113 2.65 -0.96 0.04
C PHE A 113 3.15 -1.98 -0.97
N PHE A 114 3.54 -1.51 -2.16
CA PHE A 114 4.05 -2.36 -3.23
C PHE A 114 5.50 -2.04 -3.53
N GLN A 115 6.30 -3.06 -3.80
CA GLN A 115 7.70 -2.92 -4.14
C GLN A 115 7.90 -3.01 -5.65
N THR A 116 8.76 -2.13 -6.19
CA THR A 116 9.15 -2.19 -7.60
C THR A 116 9.77 -3.54 -7.94
N PRO A 117 9.69 -4.00 -9.21
CA PRO A 117 10.16 -5.31 -9.59
C PRO A 117 11.61 -5.60 -9.22
N GLU A 118 12.51 -4.67 -9.38
CA GLU A 118 13.93 -4.86 -9.11
C GLU A 118 14.40 -4.17 -7.83
N LYS A 119 13.47 -3.79 -6.96
CA LYS A 119 13.75 -3.00 -5.75
C LYS A 119 14.40 -1.66 -6.05
N SER A 120 14.28 -1.20 -7.28
CA SER A 120 14.76 0.12 -7.69
C SER A 120 13.85 1.22 -7.15
N PRO A 121 14.34 2.46 -7.00
CA PRO A 121 13.48 3.57 -6.60
C PRO A 121 12.27 3.74 -7.52
N VAL A 122 11.16 4.23 -6.96
CA VAL A 122 9.97 4.53 -7.75
C VAL A 122 10.21 5.84 -8.51
N GLU A 123 10.16 5.76 -9.84
CA GLU A 123 10.39 6.91 -10.72
C GLU A 123 9.30 6.94 -11.79
N SER A 124 8.36 7.86 -11.64
CA SER A 124 7.30 8.13 -12.64
C SER A 124 6.74 6.86 -13.30
N PRO A 125 6.16 5.94 -12.52
CA PRO A 125 5.68 4.68 -13.07
C PRO A 125 4.54 4.92 -14.07
N ARG A 126 4.53 4.14 -15.15
CA ARG A 126 3.55 4.26 -16.23
C ARG A 126 2.66 3.04 -16.31
N GLY A 127 1.39 3.30 -16.62
CA GLY A 127 0.43 2.24 -16.88
C GLY A 127 0.22 1.29 -15.70
N LEU A 128 0.31 1.81 -14.47
CA LEU A 128 0.03 0.99 -13.30
C LEU A 128 -1.44 0.63 -13.23
N VAL A 129 -1.70 -0.66 -13.11
CA VAL A 129 -3.05 -1.21 -12.99
C VAL A 129 -3.13 -2.09 -11.77
N LEU A 130 -4.06 -1.78 -10.88
CA LEU A 130 -4.37 -2.61 -9.71
C LEU A 130 -5.54 -3.53 -10.07
N THR A 131 -5.35 -4.82 -9.87
CA THR A 131 -6.40 -5.82 -10.02
C THR A 131 -6.65 -6.45 -8.67
N VAL A 132 -7.93 -6.50 -8.27
CA VAL A 132 -8.34 -7.14 -7.02
C VAL A 132 -9.17 -8.38 -7.37
N GLU A 133 -8.64 -9.54 -7.01
CA GLU A 133 -9.26 -10.84 -7.26
C GLU A 133 -9.90 -11.38 -5.98
N LYS A 134 -10.75 -12.40 -6.14
CA LYS A 134 -11.42 -13.13 -5.04
C LYS A 134 -12.35 -12.26 -4.21
N LEU A 135 -12.90 -11.21 -4.83
CA LEU A 135 -14.06 -10.49 -4.34
C LEU A 135 -15.30 -11.00 -5.08
N PRO A 136 -16.52 -10.73 -4.57
CA PRO A 136 -17.74 -11.07 -5.30
C PRO A 136 -17.74 -10.52 -6.73
N GLN A 137 -17.17 -9.32 -6.91
CA GLN A 137 -16.94 -8.73 -8.22
C GLN A 137 -15.47 -8.31 -8.33
N PRO A 138 -14.71 -8.89 -9.28
CA PRO A 138 -13.32 -8.46 -9.48
C PRO A 138 -13.25 -6.98 -9.87
N VAL A 139 -12.21 -6.30 -9.40
CA VAL A 139 -12.01 -4.87 -9.65
C VAL A 139 -10.69 -4.66 -10.38
N THR A 140 -10.71 -3.77 -11.38
CA THR A 140 -9.49 -3.36 -12.09
C THR A 140 -9.46 -1.84 -12.13
N ILE A 141 -8.38 -1.24 -11.66
CA ILE A 141 -8.24 0.22 -11.57
C ILE A 141 -6.92 0.64 -12.21
N GLN A 142 -7.00 1.55 -13.18
CA GLN A 142 -5.81 2.18 -13.75
C GLN A 142 -5.39 3.34 -12.84
N LEU A 143 -4.15 3.30 -12.36
CA LEU A 143 -3.64 4.26 -11.38
C LEU A 143 -2.81 5.38 -12.01
N THR A 144 -2.11 5.07 -13.10
CA THR A 144 -1.27 6.05 -13.80
C THR A 144 -1.50 5.91 -15.30
N ASP A 145 -1.21 6.98 -16.04
CA ASP A 145 -1.32 6.98 -17.50
C ASP A 145 -0.23 6.11 -18.14
N ASN A 146 -0.55 5.62 -19.30
CA ASN A 146 0.41 4.83 -20.09
C ASN A 146 1.56 5.68 -20.63
#